data_9f9d1740ebcd7f2f47c7c996531b815b
#
_entry.id   9f9d1740ebcd7f2f47c7c996531b815b
#
_cell.length_a   1.000
_cell.length_b   1.000
_cell.length_c   1.000
_cell.angle_alpha   90.00
_cell.angle_beta   90.00
_cell.angle_gamma   90.00
#
_symmetry.space_group_name_H-M   'P 1'
#
loop_
_entity.id
_entity.type
_entity.pdbx_description
1 polymer ?
#
loop_
_entity_poly.entity_id
_entity_poly.type
_entity_poly.pdbx_seq_one_letter_code
_entity_poly.pdbx_strand_id
1 'polypeptide(L)'
;MSAAGGLAKRSHEENWLPVLELAIQEVFEIMLGCKVKPVAPSEHQANTEYTAMVGLAGALCGILTVCCDGKTACQIATCMLGDAAGSEEQAADALGEICNMITGNFKNKLAGTDEQCMLSVPSVISGGEYTFRSLAEGDTIETALLFEGAPVFIRLQLHT
;
A
#
# COMPACT_ATOMS: atom_id res chain seq x y z
N MET A 1 0.15 -27.28 16.84
CA MET A 1 0.87 -26.72 15.67
C MET A 1 0.15 -25.51 15.11
N SER A 2 -1.15 -25.61 14.84
CA SER A 2 -1.94 -24.49 14.29
C SER A 2 -2.11 -23.32 15.27
N ALA A 3 -2.10 -23.56 16.57
CA ALA A 3 -2.30 -22.53 17.59
C ALA A 3 -1.12 -21.52 17.66
N ALA A 4 0.10 -22.00 17.49
CA ALA A 4 1.28 -21.12 17.51
C ALA A 4 1.34 -20.21 16.27
N GLY A 5 0.96 -20.75 15.13
CA GLY A 5 0.87 -19.95 13.89
C GLY A 5 -0.20 -18.87 13.96
N GLY A 6 -1.34 -19.21 14.56
CA GLY A 6 -2.43 -18.26 14.73
C GLY A 6 -2.10 -17.11 15.68
N LEU A 7 -1.36 -17.41 16.75
CA LEU A 7 -0.93 -16.39 17.71
C LEU A 7 0.12 -15.45 17.09
N ALA A 8 1.08 -15.99 16.34
CA ALA A 8 2.07 -15.17 15.65
C ALA A 8 1.43 -14.24 14.59
N LYS A 9 0.45 -14.74 13.84
CA LYS A 9 -0.30 -13.95 12.87
C LYS A 9 -1.04 -12.78 13.52
N ARG A 10 -1.74 -13.07 14.63
CA ARG A 10 -2.46 -12.04 15.38
C ARG A 10 -1.53 -10.98 15.93
N SER A 11 -0.35 -11.37 16.43
CA SER A 11 0.60 -10.40 16.98
C SER A 11 1.14 -9.45 15.90
N HIS A 12 1.43 -9.95 14.70
CA HIS A 12 1.87 -9.09 13.59
C HIS A 12 0.77 -8.14 13.15
N GLU A 13 -0.45 -8.64 12.94
CA GLU A 13 -1.57 -7.82 12.55
C GLU A 13 -1.88 -6.75 13.60
N GLU A 14 -1.93 -7.15 14.89
CA GLU A 14 -2.20 -6.23 15.99
C GLU A 14 -1.11 -5.16 16.16
N ASN A 15 0.15 -5.51 15.93
CA ASN A 15 1.28 -4.60 16.14
C ASN A 15 1.62 -3.76 14.91
N TRP A 16 1.48 -4.32 13.73
CA TRP A 16 1.94 -3.69 12.49
C TRP A 16 0.84 -2.96 11.73
N LEU A 17 -0.42 -3.34 11.88
CA LEU A 17 -1.52 -2.64 11.23
C LEU A 17 -1.59 -1.16 11.66
N PRO A 18 -1.52 -0.82 12.96
CA PRO A 18 -1.49 0.60 13.35
C PRO A 18 -0.27 1.35 12.79
N VAL A 19 0.89 0.70 12.71
CA VAL A 19 2.10 1.30 12.14
C VAL A 19 1.92 1.55 10.65
N LEU A 20 1.36 0.60 9.93
CA LEU A 20 1.06 0.75 8.51
C LEU A 20 0.05 1.88 8.26
N GLU A 21 -1.01 1.92 9.04
CA GLU A 21 -2.04 2.96 8.92
C GLU A 21 -1.47 4.35 9.20
N LEU A 22 -0.59 4.47 10.19
CA LEU A 22 0.08 5.73 10.49
C LEU A 22 1.01 6.16 9.34
N ALA A 23 1.76 5.21 8.77
CA ALA A 23 2.62 5.48 7.62
C ALA A 23 1.82 5.99 6.43
N ILE A 24 0.65 5.41 6.17
CA ILE A 24 -0.25 5.82 5.10
C ILE A 24 -0.76 7.24 5.35
N GLN A 25 -1.25 7.51 6.55
CA GLN A 25 -1.78 8.83 6.92
C GLN A 25 -0.73 9.92 6.74
N GLU A 26 0.49 9.67 7.19
CA GLU A 26 1.58 10.64 7.06
C GLU A 26 1.92 10.94 5.59
N VAL A 27 1.98 9.91 4.76
CA VAL A 27 2.29 10.09 3.33
C VAL A 27 1.19 10.92 2.64
N PHE A 28 -0.07 10.59 2.87
CA PHE A 28 -1.18 11.34 2.27
C PHE A 28 -1.21 12.78 2.77
N GLU A 29 -0.95 13.02 4.05
CA GLU A 29 -0.94 14.37 4.60
C GLU A 29 0.22 15.20 4.04
N ILE A 30 1.44 14.64 4.01
CA ILE A 30 2.64 15.35 3.56
C ILE A 30 2.61 15.57 2.04
N MET A 31 2.29 14.55 1.27
CA MET A 31 2.41 14.60 -0.19
C MET A 31 1.18 15.14 -0.89
N LEU A 32 0.00 14.90 -0.34
CA LEU A 32 -1.26 15.30 -0.98
C LEU A 32 -2.01 16.38 -0.20
N GLY A 33 -1.53 16.73 0.99
CA GLY A 33 -2.21 17.68 1.85
C GLY A 33 -3.57 17.19 2.35
N CYS A 34 -3.79 15.88 2.33
CA CYS A 34 -5.07 15.27 2.69
C CYS A 34 -4.97 14.48 3.98
N LYS A 35 -5.86 14.79 4.92
CA LYS A 35 -6.02 13.95 6.10
C LYS A 35 -6.96 12.82 5.76
N VAL A 36 -6.47 11.58 5.87
CA VAL A 36 -7.24 10.38 5.58
C VAL A 36 -7.37 9.55 6.85
N LYS A 37 -8.46 8.78 6.91
CA LYS A 37 -8.68 7.85 8.01
C LYS A 37 -8.78 6.44 7.45
N PRO A 38 -8.21 5.45 8.13
CA PRO A 38 -8.39 4.06 7.74
C PRO A 38 -9.86 3.66 7.84
N VAL A 39 -10.28 2.83 6.89
CA VAL A 39 -11.61 2.21 6.89
C VAL A 39 -11.44 0.72 6.69
N ALA A 40 -12.47 -0.05 7.05
CA ALA A 40 -12.42 -1.50 6.87
C ALA A 40 -12.48 -1.84 5.38
N PRO A 41 -11.52 -2.61 4.84
CA PRO A 41 -11.53 -2.95 3.41
C PRO A 41 -12.78 -3.70 2.99
N SER A 42 -13.35 -4.53 3.87
CA SER A 42 -14.54 -5.34 3.58
C SER A 42 -15.82 -4.51 3.38
N GLU A 43 -15.83 -3.24 3.80
CA GLU A 43 -16.98 -2.36 3.65
C GLU A 43 -17.05 -1.66 2.29
N HIS A 44 -16.00 -1.81 1.47
CA HIS A 44 -15.89 -1.12 0.19
C HIS A 44 -15.56 -2.12 -0.90
N GLN A 45 -16.12 -1.90 -2.08
CA GLN A 45 -15.80 -2.71 -3.25
C GLN A 45 -14.65 -2.12 -4.02
N ALA A 46 -13.72 -3.00 -4.41
CA ALA A 46 -12.60 -2.62 -5.24
C ALA A 46 -13.04 -2.56 -6.70
N ASN A 47 -12.90 -1.39 -7.32
CA ASN A 47 -12.90 -1.25 -8.76
C ASN A 47 -11.45 -0.95 -9.14
N THR A 48 -10.62 -1.99 -9.10
CA THR A 48 -9.18 -1.85 -9.24
C THR A 48 -8.79 -1.77 -10.71
N GLU A 49 -8.30 -0.62 -11.11
CA GLU A 49 -7.75 -0.40 -12.46
C GLU A 49 -6.24 -0.20 -12.41
N TYR A 50 -5.71 0.21 -11.26
CA TYR A 50 -4.27 0.41 -11.04
C TYR A 50 -3.85 -0.31 -9.76
N THR A 51 -2.75 -1.05 -9.85
CA THR A 51 -2.09 -1.67 -8.71
C THR A 51 -0.62 -1.33 -8.74
N ALA A 52 -0.17 -0.57 -7.76
CA ALA A 52 1.25 -0.31 -7.54
C ALA A 52 1.78 -1.31 -6.53
N MET A 53 3.02 -1.73 -6.69
CA MET A 53 3.64 -2.68 -5.77
C MET A 53 5.11 -2.35 -5.56
N VAL A 54 5.56 -2.56 -4.33
CA VAL A 54 6.96 -2.43 -3.92
C VAL A 54 7.33 -3.66 -3.10
N GLY A 55 8.41 -4.31 -3.50
CA GLY A 55 8.94 -5.45 -2.76
C GLY A 55 9.87 -5.02 -1.64
N LEU A 56 9.84 -5.76 -0.55
CA LEU A 56 10.75 -5.64 0.59
C LEU A 56 11.61 -6.90 0.64
N ALA A 57 12.91 -6.73 0.77
CA ALA A 57 13.85 -7.85 0.85
C ALA A 57 14.86 -7.61 1.95
N GLY A 58 15.10 -8.61 2.78
CA GLY A 58 16.03 -8.56 3.89
C GLY A 58 15.41 -9.11 5.16
N ALA A 59 15.64 -8.44 6.28
CA ALA A 59 15.09 -8.84 7.58
C ALA A 59 13.56 -8.85 7.55
N LEU A 60 12.97 -7.92 6.82
CA LEU A 60 11.55 -7.91 6.50
C LEU A 60 11.40 -8.22 5.02
N CYS A 61 10.64 -9.27 4.70
CA CYS A 61 10.48 -9.73 3.33
C CYS A 61 8.99 -9.77 2.97
N GLY A 62 8.63 -9.17 1.85
CA GLY A 62 7.23 -9.15 1.43
C GLY A 62 6.96 -8.20 0.29
N ILE A 63 5.69 -7.93 0.05
CA ILE A 63 5.22 -7.02 -0.99
C ILE A 63 4.13 -6.13 -0.42
N LEU A 64 4.27 -4.83 -0.63
CA LEU A 64 3.22 -3.87 -0.33
C LEU A 64 2.56 -3.44 -1.63
N THR A 65 1.23 -3.50 -1.67
CA THR A 65 0.45 -3.07 -2.84
C THR A 65 -0.52 -1.97 -2.47
N VAL A 66 -0.73 -1.04 -3.41
CA VAL A 66 -1.72 0.02 -3.33
C VAL A 66 -2.59 -0.05 -4.58
N CYS A 67 -3.89 -0.21 -4.39
CA CYS A 67 -4.85 -0.40 -5.48
C CYS A 67 -5.94 0.66 -5.43
N CYS A 68 -6.32 1.16 -6.60
CA CYS A 68 -7.45 2.08 -6.72
C CYS A 68 -8.01 2.08 -8.14
N ASP A 69 -9.11 2.79 -8.35
CA ASP A 69 -9.64 2.99 -9.70
C ASP A 69 -8.84 4.06 -10.46
N GLY A 70 -9.09 4.16 -11.76
CA GLY A 70 -8.36 5.09 -12.63
C GLY A 70 -8.61 6.55 -12.29
N LYS A 71 -9.83 6.90 -11.91
CA LYS A 71 -10.18 8.26 -11.52
C LYS A 71 -9.40 8.69 -10.27
N THR A 72 -9.34 7.80 -9.28
CA THR A 72 -8.60 8.05 -8.04
C THR A 72 -7.11 8.21 -8.30
N ALA A 73 -6.53 7.35 -9.15
CA ALA A 73 -5.12 7.46 -9.53
C ALA A 73 -4.83 8.81 -10.21
N CYS A 74 -5.70 9.27 -11.09
CA CYS A 74 -5.57 10.59 -11.74
C CYS A 74 -5.71 11.73 -10.73
N GLN A 75 -6.60 11.62 -9.76
CA GLN A 75 -6.76 12.63 -8.71
C GLN A 75 -5.52 12.71 -7.82
N ILE A 76 -4.92 11.58 -7.48
CA ILE A 76 -3.65 11.53 -6.76
C ILE A 76 -2.55 12.24 -7.56
N ALA A 77 -2.44 11.93 -8.85
CA ALA A 77 -1.47 12.55 -9.73
C ALA A 77 -1.66 14.08 -9.81
N THR A 78 -2.90 14.53 -9.90
CA THR A 78 -3.22 15.96 -9.93
C THR A 78 -2.80 16.65 -8.64
N CYS A 79 -3.02 16.02 -7.49
CA CYS A 79 -2.56 16.57 -6.21
C CYS A 79 -1.04 16.67 -6.11
N MET A 80 -0.32 15.74 -6.72
CA MET A 80 1.15 15.72 -6.67
C MET A 80 1.80 16.63 -7.70
N LEU A 81 1.24 16.70 -8.91
CA LEU A 81 1.87 17.33 -10.08
C LEU A 81 1.15 18.59 -10.53
N GLY A 82 -0.03 18.88 -10.00
CA GLY A 82 -0.85 20.01 -10.41
C GLY A 82 -1.76 19.69 -11.59
N ASP A 83 -2.44 20.71 -12.12
CA ASP A 83 -3.53 20.53 -13.10
C ASP A 83 -3.09 19.94 -14.45
N ALA A 84 -1.80 19.85 -14.71
CA ALA A 84 -1.28 19.28 -15.94
C ALA A 84 -1.23 17.76 -15.94
N ALA A 85 -1.53 17.11 -14.80
CA ALA A 85 -1.47 15.66 -14.68
C ALA A 85 -2.78 15.05 -15.18
N GLY A 86 -2.79 14.54 -16.40
CA GLY A 86 -3.98 13.95 -17.00
C GLY A 86 -3.74 12.66 -17.75
N SER A 87 -2.50 12.21 -17.87
CA SER A 87 -2.19 10.99 -18.61
C SER A 87 -2.21 9.75 -17.72
N GLU A 88 -2.47 8.60 -18.33
CA GLU A 88 -2.39 7.31 -17.63
C GLU A 88 -0.99 7.06 -17.09
N GLU A 89 0.03 7.46 -17.81
CA GLU A 89 1.42 7.34 -17.39
C GLU A 89 1.69 8.15 -16.12
N GLN A 90 1.20 9.37 -16.05
CA GLN A 90 1.33 10.21 -14.87
C GLN A 90 0.56 9.65 -13.68
N ALA A 91 -0.62 9.08 -13.91
CA ALA A 91 -1.40 8.42 -12.87
C ALA A 91 -0.65 7.20 -12.30
N ALA A 92 -0.05 6.39 -13.18
CA ALA A 92 0.74 5.23 -12.78
C ALA A 92 1.99 5.66 -11.98
N ASP A 93 2.72 6.65 -12.48
CA ASP A 93 3.91 7.16 -11.81
C ASP A 93 3.59 7.71 -10.41
N ALA A 94 2.50 8.45 -10.28
CA ALA A 94 2.08 9.02 -9.01
C ALA A 94 1.71 7.92 -8.01
N LEU A 95 0.95 6.93 -8.44
CA LEU A 95 0.56 5.82 -7.58
C LEU A 95 1.77 4.99 -7.15
N GLY A 96 2.71 4.76 -8.08
CA GLY A 96 3.97 4.08 -7.78
C GLY A 96 4.78 4.82 -6.73
N GLU A 97 4.86 6.15 -6.84
CA GLU A 97 5.56 6.98 -5.87
C GLU A 97 4.90 6.93 -4.49
N ILE A 98 3.58 7.01 -4.43
CA ILE A 98 2.84 6.87 -3.16
C ILE A 98 3.12 5.52 -2.53
N CYS A 99 3.07 4.44 -3.31
CA CYS A 99 3.35 3.09 -2.83
C CYS A 99 4.78 3.00 -2.26
N ASN A 100 5.75 3.55 -2.98
CA ASN A 100 7.14 3.58 -2.55
C ASN A 100 7.32 4.34 -1.23
N MET A 101 6.67 5.48 -1.10
CA MET A 101 6.75 6.31 0.09
C MET A 101 6.09 5.64 1.30
N ILE A 102 4.93 5.02 1.12
CA ILE A 102 4.26 4.27 2.18
C ILE A 102 5.17 3.13 2.66
N THR A 103 5.73 2.38 1.73
CA THR A 103 6.60 1.25 2.04
C THR A 103 7.84 1.70 2.80
N GLY A 104 8.49 2.77 2.35
CA GLY A 104 9.67 3.33 3.00
C GLY A 104 9.36 3.86 4.40
N ASN A 105 8.26 4.58 4.55
CA ASN A 105 7.85 5.12 5.83
C ASN A 105 7.49 4.01 6.82
N PHE A 106 6.79 2.99 6.35
CA PHE A 106 6.47 1.81 7.15
C PHE A 106 7.75 1.10 7.63
N LYS A 107 8.67 0.84 6.72
CA LYS A 107 9.97 0.23 7.03
C LYS A 107 10.71 1.02 8.11
N ASN A 108 10.77 2.33 7.97
CA ASN A 108 11.50 3.20 8.89
C ASN A 108 10.88 3.24 10.29
N LYS A 109 9.59 2.98 10.40
CA LYS A 109 8.91 2.93 11.70
C LYS A 109 9.12 1.62 12.44
N LEU A 110 9.56 0.58 11.76
CA LEU A 110 9.85 -0.70 12.37
C LEU A 110 11.30 -0.71 12.89
N ALA A 111 11.47 -0.69 14.19
CA ALA A 111 12.78 -0.65 14.82
C ALA A 111 13.61 -1.89 14.47
N GLY A 112 14.87 -1.68 14.07
CA GLY A 112 15.82 -2.75 13.82
C GLY A 112 15.76 -3.40 12.46
N THR A 113 14.86 -2.96 11.57
CA THR A 113 14.71 -3.54 10.22
C THR A 113 15.29 -2.66 9.12
N ASP A 114 15.46 -1.38 9.37
CA ASP A 114 15.86 -0.37 8.40
C ASP A 114 17.22 -0.65 7.75
N GLU A 115 18.18 -1.14 8.50
CA GLU A 115 19.54 -1.38 8.01
C GLU A 115 19.65 -2.61 7.11
N GLN A 116 18.66 -3.53 7.17
CA GLN A 116 18.72 -4.82 6.47
C GLN A 116 17.54 -5.07 5.56
N CYS A 117 16.77 -4.04 5.27
CA CYS A 117 15.62 -4.15 4.38
C CYS A 117 15.78 -3.23 3.19
N MET A 118 15.80 -3.82 2.00
CA MET A 118 15.88 -3.09 0.75
C MET A 118 14.53 -3.06 0.07
N LEU A 119 14.23 -1.94 -0.57
CA LEU A 119 13.01 -1.78 -1.35
C LEU A 119 13.30 -1.98 -2.83
N SER A 120 12.41 -2.62 -3.53
CA SER A 120 12.45 -2.67 -4.99
C SER A 120 12.02 -1.34 -5.59
N VAL A 121 12.31 -1.16 -6.87
CA VAL A 121 11.70 -0.09 -7.66
C VAL A 121 10.20 -0.37 -7.76
N PRO A 122 9.34 0.65 -7.67
CA PRO A 122 7.90 0.43 -7.80
C PRO A 122 7.54 -0.13 -9.17
N SER A 123 6.61 -1.07 -9.19
CA SER A 123 5.98 -1.56 -10.42
C SER A 123 4.50 -1.22 -10.37
N VAL A 124 3.94 -0.84 -11.51
CA VAL A 124 2.51 -0.49 -11.59
C VAL A 124 1.88 -1.30 -12.70
N ILE A 125 0.79 -1.99 -12.37
CA ILE A 125 -0.04 -2.69 -13.33
C ILE A 125 -1.31 -1.87 -13.53
N SER A 126 -1.65 -1.59 -14.79
CA SER A 126 -2.88 -0.90 -15.13
C SER A 126 -3.64 -1.69 -16.17
N GLY A 127 -4.96 -1.51 -16.20
CA GLY A 127 -5.81 -2.17 -17.15
C GLY A 127 -7.10 -2.65 -16.49
N GLY A 128 -7.94 -3.31 -17.27
CA GLY A 128 -9.24 -3.77 -16.82
C GLY A 128 -9.15 -4.99 -15.91
N GLU A 129 -9.60 -6.12 -16.42
CA GLU A 129 -9.71 -7.32 -15.60
C GLU A 129 -8.38 -8.04 -15.47
N TYR A 130 -7.80 -8.04 -14.27
CA TYR A 130 -6.67 -8.90 -13.94
C TYR A 130 -6.82 -9.45 -12.53
N THR A 131 -6.22 -10.61 -12.31
CA THR A 131 -6.18 -11.24 -11.00
C THR A 131 -4.76 -11.18 -10.48
N PHE A 132 -4.60 -10.60 -9.29
CA PHE A 132 -3.32 -10.59 -8.59
C PHE A 132 -3.35 -11.64 -7.50
N ARG A 133 -2.38 -12.57 -7.56
CA ARG A 133 -2.24 -13.61 -6.55
C ARG A 133 -0.76 -13.78 -6.21
N SER A 134 -0.44 -13.67 -4.95
CA SER A 134 0.89 -14.04 -4.47
C SER A 134 0.92 -15.52 -4.15
N LEU A 135 1.95 -16.20 -4.61
CA LEU A 135 2.17 -17.62 -4.32
C LEU A 135 2.99 -17.83 -3.05
N ALA A 136 3.48 -16.74 -2.44
CA ALA A 136 4.22 -16.82 -1.19
C ALA A 136 3.28 -17.08 -0.03
N GLU A 137 3.71 -17.89 0.90
CA GLU A 137 3.00 -18.13 2.16
C GLU A 137 3.46 -17.11 3.20
N GLY A 138 2.54 -16.58 3.97
CA GLY A 138 2.84 -15.60 4.99
C GLY A 138 1.62 -14.82 5.43
N ASP A 139 1.84 -13.88 6.33
CA ASP A 139 0.78 -13.05 6.87
C ASP A 139 0.39 -11.95 5.90
N THR A 140 -0.90 -11.64 5.86
CA THR A 140 -1.44 -10.55 5.07
C THR A 140 -2.09 -9.53 5.99
N ILE A 141 -1.71 -8.27 5.83
CA ILE A 141 -2.30 -7.15 6.56
C ILE A 141 -2.97 -6.25 5.52
N GLU A 142 -4.25 -5.97 5.71
CA GLU A 142 -5.04 -5.17 4.78
C GLU A 142 -5.66 -3.98 5.48
N THR A 143 -5.68 -2.86 4.80
CA THR A 143 -6.40 -1.67 5.21
C THR A 143 -6.88 -0.92 3.98
N ALA A 144 -7.72 0.06 4.19
CA ALA A 144 -8.20 0.93 3.12
C ALA A 144 -8.39 2.33 3.67
N LEU A 145 -8.49 3.29 2.75
CA LEU A 145 -8.87 4.67 3.08
C LEU A 145 -9.80 5.17 1.99
N LEU A 146 -10.48 6.27 2.28
CA LEU A 146 -11.25 6.98 1.27
C LEU A 146 -10.48 8.24 0.87
N PHE A 147 -10.18 8.35 -0.41
CA PHE A 147 -9.57 9.52 -1.00
C PHE A 147 -10.61 10.18 -1.91
N GLU A 148 -11.06 11.38 -1.53
CA GLU A 148 -12.16 12.08 -2.20
C GLU A 148 -13.38 11.19 -2.43
N GLY A 149 -13.71 10.37 -1.41
CA GLY A 149 -14.86 9.49 -1.42
C GLY A 149 -14.66 8.14 -2.10
N ALA A 150 -13.52 7.91 -2.73
CA ALA A 150 -13.22 6.65 -3.41
C ALA A 150 -12.24 5.79 -2.61
N PRO A 151 -12.41 4.47 -2.59
CA PRO A 151 -11.54 3.61 -1.79
C PRO A 151 -10.16 3.44 -2.43
N VAL A 152 -9.15 3.48 -1.58
CA VAL A 152 -7.78 3.08 -1.89
C VAL A 152 -7.44 1.92 -0.96
N PHE A 153 -7.03 0.80 -1.52
CA PHE A 153 -6.74 -0.42 -0.78
C PHE A 153 -5.25 -0.60 -0.65
N ILE A 154 -4.79 -0.88 0.57
CA ILE A 154 -3.38 -1.13 0.85
C ILE A 154 -3.27 -2.52 1.46
N ARG A 155 -2.36 -3.31 0.90
CA ARG A 155 -2.13 -4.67 1.34
C ARG A 155 -0.64 -4.90 1.52
N LEU A 156 -0.27 -5.40 2.69
CA LEU A 156 1.08 -5.85 2.98
C LEU A 156 1.06 -7.36 3.13
N GLN A 157 1.75 -8.04 2.24
CA GLN A 157 1.91 -9.48 2.32
C GLN A 157 3.33 -9.81 2.71
N LEU A 158 3.46 -10.47 3.84
CA LEU A 158 4.76 -10.84 4.41
C LEU A 158 5.08 -12.28 4.06
N HIS A 159 6.35 -12.52 3.80
CA HIS A 159 6.89 -13.85 3.58
C HIS A 159 7.57 -14.32 4.84
N THR A 160 7.33 -15.53 5.24
CA THR A 160 7.99 -16.16 6.39
C THR A 160 9.01 -17.17 5.96
#